data_b3891365c160a9709e5b0da29d0dc0c2
#
_entry.id   b3891365c160a9709e5b0da29d0dc0c2
#
_cell.length_a   1.000
_cell.length_b   1.000
_cell.length_c   1.000
_cell.angle_alpha   90.00
_cell.angle_beta   90.00
_cell.angle_gamma   90.00
#
_symmetry.space_group_name_H-M   'P 1'
#
loop_
_entity.id
_entity.type
_entity.pdbx_description
1 polymer ?
#
loop_
_entity_poly.entity_id
_entity_poly.type
_entity_poly.pdbx_seq_one_letter_code
_entity_poly.pdbx_strand_id
1 'polypeptide(L)'
;MNYAQHANILIQALPYIQEYYGKTIVIKYGGNAMINDELTKTVINDIILMKCIGINPIIVHGGGPEISNTLAQMNHESKVINGLRYTDEITITVSQMVLAGKVNKDLVKLI
;
A
#
# COMPACT_ATOMS: atom_id res chain seq x y z
N MET A 1 -21.69 16.94 -12.21
CA MET A 1 -22.57 15.94 -11.58
C MET A 1 -23.53 16.67 -10.65
N ASN A 2 -24.83 16.42 -10.71
CA ASN A 2 -25.81 17.09 -9.82
C ASN A 2 -26.05 16.23 -8.55
N TYR A 3 -26.75 16.79 -7.55
CA TYR A 3 -26.99 16.09 -6.27
C TYR A 3 -27.75 14.78 -6.42
N ALA A 4 -28.68 14.68 -7.37
CA ALA A 4 -29.43 13.44 -7.62
C ALA A 4 -28.53 12.33 -8.17
N GLN A 5 -27.54 12.67 -9.00
CA GLN A 5 -26.55 11.70 -9.50
C GLN A 5 -25.63 11.19 -8.37
N HIS A 6 -25.20 12.08 -7.47
CA HIS A 6 -24.42 11.68 -6.30
C HIS A 6 -25.22 10.74 -5.39
N ALA A 7 -26.46 11.06 -5.09
CA ALA A 7 -27.34 10.22 -4.29
C ALA A 7 -27.54 8.83 -4.91
N ASN A 8 -27.71 8.76 -6.22
CA ASN A 8 -27.89 7.50 -6.94
C ASN A 8 -26.63 6.61 -6.88
N ILE A 9 -25.43 7.20 -7.01
CA ILE A 9 -24.19 6.45 -6.86
C ILE A 9 -24.07 5.84 -5.45
N LEU A 10 -24.40 6.59 -4.40
CA LEU A 10 -24.37 6.09 -3.02
C LEU A 10 -25.37 4.96 -2.79
N ILE A 11 -26.58 5.06 -3.37
CA ILE A 11 -27.59 4.01 -3.30
C ILE A 11 -27.10 2.74 -4.00
N GLN A 12 -26.45 2.85 -5.15
CA GLN A 12 -25.87 1.71 -5.87
C GLN A 12 -24.72 1.04 -5.09
N ALA A 13 -24.00 1.77 -4.24
CA ALA A 13 -22.95 1.22 -3.40
C ALA A 13 -23.49 0.44 -2.19
N LEU A 14 -24.74 0.70 -1.75
CA LEU A 14 -25.32 0.16 -0.52
C LEU A 14 -25.27 -1.38 -0.42
N PRO A 15 -25.60 -2.18 -1.45
CA PRO A 15 -25.50 -3.64 -1.37
C PRO A 15 -24.09 -4.13 -1.08
N TYR A 16 -23.07 -3.49 -1.67
CA TYR A 16 -21.67 -3.83 -1.44
C TYR A 16 -21.23 -3.46 -0.01
N ILE A 17 -21.65 -2.29 0.47
CA ILE A 17 -21.38 -1.86 1.84
C ILE A 17 -21.97 -2.88 2.83
N GLN A 18 -23.21 -3.31 2.62
CA GLN A 18 -23.86 -4.31 3.46
C GLN A 18 -23.16 -5.68 3.40
N GLU A 19 -22.74 -6.11 2.22
CA GLU A 19 -22.06 -7.40 2.03
C GLU A 19 -20.70 -7.45 2.74
N TYR A 20 -19.93 -6.35 2.68
CA TYR A 20 -18.57 -6.30 3.21
C TYR A 20 -18.45 -5.68 4.60
N TYR A 21 -19.54 -5.18 5.18
CA TYR A 21 -19.52 -4.61 6.53
C TYR A 21 -19.00 -5.63 7.56
N GLY A 22 -18.04 -5.22 8.37
CA GLY A 22 -17.39 -6.05 9.39
C GLY A 22 -16.41 -7.09 8.86
N LYS A 23 -16.31 -7.29 7.53
CA LYS A 23 -15.36 -8.25 6.94
C LYS A 23 -13.95 -7.66 6.91
N THR A 24 -12.96 -8.55 7.02
CA THR A 24 -11.54 -8.22 6.85
C THR A 24 -11.14 -8.43 5.40
N ILE A 25 -10.57 -7.39 4.79
CA ILE A 25 -10.06 -7.43 3.41
C ILE A 25 -8.57 -7.15 3.43
N VAL A 26 -7.77 -8.07 2.87
CA VAL A 26 -6.33 -7.91 2.71
C VAL A 26 -6.05 -7.24 1.37
N ILE A 27 -5.37 -6.10 1.42
CA ILE A 27 -5.01 -5.28 0.27
C ILE A 27 -3.50 -5.32 0.08
N LYS A 28 -3.05 -5.90 -1.04
CA LYS A 28 -1.63 -5.84 -1.41
C LYS A 28 -1.32 -4.49 -2.05
N TYR A 29 -0.46 -3.71 -1.40
CA TYR A 29 0.00 -2.42 -1.89
C TYR A 29 1.45 -2.50 -2.36
N GLY A 30 1.70 -2.17 -3.65
CA GLY A 30 3.04 -2.27 -4.23
C GLY A 30 3.10 -1.84 -5.69
N GLY A 31 4.23 -2.07 -6.34
CA GLY A 31 4.44 -1.73 -7.73
C GLY A 31 4.31 -0.23 -8.01
N ASN A 32 3.65 0.13 -9.11
CA ASN A 32 3.50 1.52 -9.55
C ASN A 32 2.78 2.42 -8.55
N ALA A 33 1.88 1.86 -7.73
CA ALA A 33 1.19 2.64 -6.70
C ALA A 33 2.13 3.18 -5.61
N MET A 34 3.30 2.57 -5.42
CA MET A 34 4.29 3.03 -4.44
C MET A 34 5.23 4.12 -4.96
N ILE A 35 5.35 4.28 -6.27
CA ILE A 35 6.27 5.23 -6.90
C ILE A 35 5.57 6.47 -7.48
N ASN A 36 4.24 6.49 -7.45
CA ASN A 36 3.43 7.62 -7.92
C ASN A 36 2.61 8.19 -6.76
N ASP A 37 2.95 9.40 -6.33
CA ASP A 37 2.32 10.07 -5.18
C ASP A 37 0.81 10.29 -5.34
N GLU A 38 0.33 10.55 -6.55
CA GLU A 38 -1.12 10.74 -6.79
C GLU A 38 -1.87 9.41 -6.68
N LEU A 39 -1.31 8.33 -7.24
CA LEU A 39 -1.88 6.99 -7.09
C LEU A 39 -1.85 6.55 -5.62
N THR A 40 -0.76 6.82 -4.91
CA THR A 40 -0.66 6.57 -3.47
C THR A 40 -1.81 7.23 -2.71
N LYS A 41 -2.02 8.54 -2.92
CA LYS A 41 -3.11 9.29 -2.25
C LYS A 41 -4.49 8.73 -2.59
N THR A 42 -4.72 8.37 -3.85
CA THR A 42 -5.98 7.77 -4.29
C THR A 42 -6.25 6.45 -3.58
N VAL A 43 -5.29 5.53 -3.59
CA VAL A 43 -5.40 4.23 -2.93
C VAL A 43 -5.62 4.39 -1.42
N ILE A 44 -4.89 5.29 -0.76
CA ILE A 44 -5.07 5.55 0.68
C ILE A 44 -6.48 6.10 0.96
N ASN A 45 -6.99 7.02 0.16
CA ASN A 45 -8.35 7.53 0.32
C ASN A 45 -9.41 6.43 0.17
N ASP A 46 -9.24 5.51 -0.79
CA ASP A 46 -10.12 4.35 -0.96
C ASP A 46 -10.09 3.45 0.27
N ILE A 47 -8.90 3.21 0.84
CA ILE A 47 -8.74 2.40 2.06
C ILE A 47 -9.39 3.08 3.27
N ILE A 48 -9.23 4.40 3.41
CA ILE A 48 -9.90 5.19 4.46
C ILE A 48 -11.41 5.08 4.30
N LEU A 49 -11.93 5.23 3.07
CA LEU A 49 -13.35 5.05 2.80
C LEU A 49 -13.85 3.65 3.21
N MET A 50 -13.11 2.60 2.84
CA MET A 50 -13.43 1.22 3.26
C MET A 50 -13.54 1.12 4.77
N LYS A 51 -12.60 1.72 5.51
CA LYS A 51 -12.65 1.74 6.98
C LYS A 51 -13.85 2.51 7.52
N CYS A 52 -14.16 3.66 6.93
CA CYS A 52 -15.30 4.50 7.33
C CYS A 52 -16.65 3.80 7.15
N ILE A 53 -16.80 2.96 6.14
CA ILE A 53 -18.04 2.19 5.88
C ILE A 53 -18.11 0.85 6.63
N GLY A 54 -17.18 0.58 7.54
CA GLY A 54 -17.22 -0.57 8.45
C GLY A 54 -16.47 -1.81 7.97
N ILE A 55 -15.71 -1.74 6.88
CA ILE A 55 -14.79 -2.79 6.46
C ILE A 55 -13.52 -2.73 7.33
N ASN A 56 -12.84 -3.85 7.53
CA ASN A 56 -11.56 -3.92 8.23
C ASN A 56 -10.41 -4.18 7.21
N PRO A 57 -9.85 -3.13 6.58
CA PRO A 57 -8.76 -3.28 5.64
C PRO A 57 -7.45 -3.60 6.36
N ILE A 58 -6.68 -4.55 5.81
CA ILE A 58 -5.31 -4.86 6.20
C ILE A 58 -4.42 -4.60 4.98
N ILE A 59 -3.47 -3.66 5.11
CA ILE A 59 -2.54 -3.35 4.04
C ILE A 59 -1.30 -4.23 4.18
N VAL A 60 -0.98 -4.99 3.13
CA VAL A 60 0.28 -5.72 2.98
C VAL A 60 1.11 -5.02 1.93
N HIS A 61 2.17 -4.36 2.33
CA HIS A 61 2.99 -3.55 1.43
C HIS A 61 4.32 -4.19 1.06
N GLY A 62 4.86 -3.83 -0.10
CA GLY A 62 6.23 -4.10 -0.52
C GLY A 62 7.17 -2.93 -0.22
N GLY A 63 8.32 -2.89 -0.90
CA GLY A 63 9.32 -1.83 -0.75
C GLY A 63 10.58 -2.09 -1.57
N GLY A 64 10.49 -2.92 -2.62
CA GLY A 64 11.63 -3.29 -3.46
C GLY A 64 12.43 -2.10 -4.01
N PRO A 65 11.79 -1.09 -4.63
CA PRO A 65 12.47 0.10 -5.10
C PRO A 65 13.22 0.84 -4.00
N GLU A 66 12.60 1.01 -2.83
CA GLU A 66 13.19 1.72 -1.70
C GLU A 66 14.37 0.97 -1.08
N ILE A 67 14.28 -0.37 -1.01
CA ILE A 67 15.41 -1.21 -0.59
C ILE A 67 16.58 -1.03 -1.57
N SER A 68 16.31 -1.06 -2.87
CA SER A 68 17.35 -0.88 -3.90
C SER A 68 18.01 0.49 -3.81
N ASN A 69 17.22 1.54 -3.62
CA ASN A 69 17.72 2.91 -3.42
C ASN A 69 18.63 3.01 -2.18
N THR A 70 18.17 2.45 -1.07
CA THR A 70 18.91 2.49 0.20
C THR A 70 20.25 1.73 0.09
N LEU A 71 20.24 0.54 -0.51
CA LEU A 71 21.46 -0.22 -0.77
C LEU A 71 22.43 0.55 -1.67
N ALA A 72 21.92 1.19 -2.73
CA ALA A 72 22.76 2.01 -3.62
C ALA A 72 23.40 3.20 -2.89
N GLN A 73 22.66 3.89 -2.01
CA GLN A 73 23.20 4.98 -1.18
C GLN A 73 24.29 4.49 -0.21
N MET A 74 24.24 3.22 0.21
CA MET A 74 25.24 2.57 1.04
C MET A 74 26.41 1.99 0.23
N ASN A 75 26.46 2.21 -1.09
CA ASN A 75 27.42 1.62 -2.02
C ASN A 75 27.43 0.07 -1.98
N HIS A 76 26.27 -0.54 -1.67
CA HIS A 76 26.09 -1.98 -1.65
C HIS A 76 25.35 -2.45 -2.90
N GLU A 77 25.94 -3.42 -3.63
CA GLU A 77 25.38 -3.93 -4.87
C GLU A 77 24.17 -4.84 -4.58
N SER A 78 23.00 -4.47 -5.12
CA SER A 78 21.80 -5.30 -5.03
C SER A 78 21.73 -6.28 -6.21
N LYS A 79 21.83 -7.58 -5.94
CA LYS A 79 21.75 -8.65 -6.95
C LYS A 79 20.33 -9.20 -7.03
N VAL A 80 19.85 -9.41 -8.25
CA VAL A 80 18.57 -10.08 -8.52
C VAL A 80 18.85 -11.31 -9.39
N ILE A 81 18.40 -12.47 -8.95
CA ILE A 81 18.59 -13.75 -9.64
C ILE A 81 17.20 -14.34 -9.89
N ASN A 82 16.85 -14.57 -11.16
CA ASN A 82 15.55 -15.10 -11.56
C ASN A 82 14.36 -14.34 -10.97
N GLY A 83 14.45 -12.99 -10.89
CA GLY A 83 13.41 -12.15 -10.33
C GLY A 83 13.37 -12.09 -8.80
N LEU A 84 14.21 -12.83 -8.11
CA LEU A 84 14.34 -12.83 -6.65
C LEU A 84 15.58 -12.04 -6.23
N ARG A 85 15.43 -11.22 -5.20
CA ARG A 85 16.55 -10.49 -4.62
C ARG A 85 17.48 -11.46 -3.88
N TYR A 86 18.75 -11.51 -4.30
CA TYR A 86 19.79 -12.17 -3.49
C TYR A 86 19.98 -11.38 -2.19
N THR A 87 19.79 -12.03 -1.08
CA THR A 87 19.72 -11.37 0.22
C THR A 87 20.85 -11.86 1.12
N ASP A 88 21.94 -11.10 1.17
CA ASP A 88 23.04 -11.28 2.12
C ASP A 88 22.73 -10.57 3.47
N GLU A 89 23.67 -10.63 4.41
CA GLU A 89 23.51 -10.05 5.75
C GLU A 89 23.22 -8.55 5.75
N ILE A 90 23.85 -7.80 4.87
CA ILE A 90 23.61 -6.36 4.73
C ILE A 90 22.23 -6.13 4.11
N THR A 91 21.92 -6.84 3.06
CA THR A 91 20.64 -6.71 2.36
C THR A 91 19.46 -7.07 3.25
N ILE A 92 19.55 -8.11 4.11
CA ILE A 92 18.43 -8.44 5.03
C ILE A 92 18.24 -7.36 6.09
N THR A 93 19.32 -6.82 6.63
CA THR A 93 19.27 -5.73 7.61
C THR A 93 18.62 -4.48 6.99
N VAL A 94 19.06 -4.07 5.82
CA VAL A 94 18.49 -2.92 5.10
C VAL A 94 17.02 -3.18 4.74
N SER A 95 16.68 -4.39 4.29
CA SER A 95 15.29 -4.74 3.97
C SER A 95 14.38 -4.61 5.18
N GLN A 96 14.82 -5.08 6.33
CA GLN A 96 14.06 -4.94 7.58
C GLN A 96 13.88 -3.48 7.98
N MET A 97 14.95 -2.69 7.94
CA MET A 97 14.91 -1.24 8.25
C MET A 97 13.96 -0.49 7.32
N VAL A 98 14.05 -0.75 6.02
CA VAL A 98 13.23 -0.07 5.00
C VAL A 98 11.78 -0.49 5.10
N LEU A 99 11.50 -1.78 5.15
CA LEU A 99 10.11 -2.26 5.17
C LEU A 99 9.39 -1.90 6.47
N ALA A 100 9.98 -2.19 7.61
CA ALA A 100 9.34 -1.96 8.91
C ALA A 100 9.45 -0.51 9.40
N GLY A 101 10.56 0.13 9.11
CA GLY A 101 10.86 1.49 9.56
C GLY A 101 10.33 2.55 8.60
N LYS A 102 10.83 2.60 7.38
CA LYS A 102 10.50 3.67 6.42
C LYS A 102 9.15 3.49 5.76
N VAL A 103 9.00 2.47 4.92
CA VAL A 103 7.81 2.30 4.08
C VAL A 103 6.54 2.14 4.92
N ASN A 104 6.59 1.30 5.95
CA ASN A 104 5.46 1.12 6.86
C ASN A 104 5.05 2.44 7.53
N LYS A 105 6.02 3.21 8.05
CA LYS A 105 5.73 4.46 8.76
C LYS A 105 5.28 5.58 7.82
N ASP A 106 5.79 5.60 6.59
CA ASP A 106 5.31 6.56 5.59
C ASP A 106 3.85 6.29 5.22
N LEU A 107 3.44 5.02 5.11
CA LEU A 107 2.02 4.65 4.91
C LEU A 107 1.15 5.03 6.13
N VAL A 108 1.62 4.74 7.34
CA VAL A 108 0.87 5.08 8.58
C VAL A 108 0.64 6.59 8.71
N LYS A 109 1.54 7.43 8.20
CA LYS A 109 1.35 8.89 8.21
C LYS A 109 0.25 9.37 7.26
N LEU A 110 -0.07 8.59 6.24
CA LEU A 110 -1.06 8.95 5.21
C LEU A 110 -2.49 8.54 5.60
N ILE A 111 -2.64 7.65 6.56
CA ILE A 111 -3.91 7.15 7.09
C ILE A 111 -4.33 7.95 8.33
#